data_c6dc2419e08e7eaf5b08ac3447986c9c
#
_entry.id   c6dc2419e08e7eaf5b08ac3447986c9c
#
_cell.length_a   1.000
_cell.length_b   1.000
_cell.length_c   1.000
_cell.angle_alpha   90.00
_cell.angle_beta   90.00
_cell.angle_gamma   90.00
#
_symmetry.space_group_name_H-M   'P 1'
#
loop_
_entity.id
_entity.type
_entity.pdbx_description
1 polymer ?
#
loop_
_entity_poly.entity_id
_entity_poly.type
_entity_poly.pdbx_seq_one_letter_code
_entity_poly.pdbx_strand_id
1 'polypeptide(L)'
;PLIIDNTFGTPYLIRPIEHGADIVVHSATKFIGGHGSSLGGVIVDSGKFDWVASGKFPQLTEPDPCYHGVRFVDAAGPAAYAIRIRAILLRDTGATISPFNAFILLQGLETLSLRVERHVENALKVVNFLNNHPKVKKVNHPSLSNHPDHALYQRYFPNGAGSIFTFEVKGGQEEAHRFIDSLEIFSLLANVADVKSLVIHPASTTHSQLNAQELAEQEIYPGTVRLSIGTEHIDDLIADLDQALAKI
;
A
#
# COMPACT_ATOMS: atom_id res chain seq x y z
N PRO A 1 -10.83 -13.57 -13.12
CA PRO A 1 -10.76 -13.39 -11.66
C PRO A 1 -10.60 -11.91 -11.30
N LEU A 2 -11.06 -11.52 -10.11
CA LEU A 2 -10.78 -10.23 -9.49
C LEU A 2 -9.50 -10.39 -8.64
N ILE A 3 -8.48 -9.63 -8.98
CA ILE A 3 -7.21 -9.59 -8.25
C ILE A 3 -7.08 -8.25 -7.56
N ILE A 4 -6.83 -8.23 -6.25
CA ILE A 4 -6.67 -7.03 -5.45
C ILE A 4 -5.24 -6.96 -4.89
N ASP A 5 -4.55 -5.88 -5.17
CA ASP A 5 -3.36 -5.51 -4.42
C ASP A 5 -3.79 -4.91 -3.08
N ASN A 6 -3.62 -5.66 -2.00
CA ASN A 6 -4.02 -5.28 -0.65
C ASN A 6 -2.81 -4.87 0.22
N THR A 7 -1.75 -4.40 -0.41
CA THR A 7 -0.52 -4.00 0.28
C THR A 7 -0.81 -2.97 1.37
N PHE A 8 -1.66 -1.98 1.11
CA PHE A 8 -1.96 -0.89 2.05
C PHE A 8 -3.08 -1.26 3.03
N GLY A 9 -4.05 -2.07 2.59
CA GLY A 9 -5.12 -2.55 3.48
C GLY A 9 -4.62 -3.57 4.49
N THR A 10 -3.59 -4.32 4.16
CA THR A 10 -3.07 -5.45 4.93
C THR A 10 -4.15 -6.50 5.27
N PRO A 11 -3.82 -7.72 5.67
CA PRO A 11 -4.84 -8.68 6.11
C PRO A 11 -5.49 -8.29 7.45
N TYR A 12 -4.98 -7.26 8.13
CA TYR A 12 -5.52 -6.76 9.39
C TYR A 12 -6.69 -5.77 9.19
N LEU A 13 -6.56 -4.81 8.27
CA LEU A 13 -7.60 -3.80 8.06
C LEU A 13 -8.74 -4.30 7.17
N ILE A 14 -8.42 -5.10 6.13
CA ILE A 14 -9.41 -5.66 5.23
C ILE A 14 -8.91 -6.96 4.60
N ARG A 15 -9.84 -7.90 4.41
CA ARG A 15 -9.60 -9.18 3.72
C ARG A 15 -10.47 -9.24 2.45
N PRO A 16 -9.95 -8.82 1.28
CA PRO A 16 -10.74 -8.69 0.06
C PRO A 16 -11.45 -9.97 -0.40
N ILE A 17 -10.91 -11.16 -0.07
CA ILE A 17 -11.56 -12.47 -0.37
C ILE A 17 -12.95 -12.55 0.30
N GLU A 18 -13.15 -11.95 1.46
CA GLU A 18 -14.44 -11.91 2.15
C GLU A 18 -15.44 -10.97 1.44
N HIS A 19 -14.95 -10.14 0.53
CA HIS A 19 -15.72 -9.18 -0.27
C HIS A 19 -15.77 -9.55 -1.76
N GLY A 20 -15.41 -10.80 -2.12
CA GLY A 20 -15.56 -11.32 -3.48
C GLY A 20 -14.33 -11.26 -4.36
N ALA A 21 -13.17 -10.89 -3.84
CA ALA A 21 -11.91 -11.04 -4.58
C ALA A 21 -11.54 -12.51 -4.69
N ASP A 22 -10.98 -12.89 -5.83
CA ASP A 22 -10.51 -14.25 -6.10
C ASP A 22 -9.06 -14.43 -5.63
N ILE A 23 -8.24 -13.43 -5.89
CA ILE A 23 -6.80 -13.45 -5.59
C ILE A 23 -6.44 -12.14 -4.89
N VAL A 24 -5.63 -12.23 -3.85
CA VAL A 24 -5.07 -11.08 -3.15
C VAL A 24 -3.55 -11.12 -3.24
N VAL A 25 -2.94 -10.00 -3.57
CA VAL A 25 -1.49 -9.84 -3.56
C VAL A 25 -1.06 -8.82 -2.51
N HIS A 26 0.11 -9.02 -1.93
CA HIS A 26 0.74 -8.07 -1.02
C HIS A 26 2.20 -7.89 -1.39
N SER A 27 2.66 -6.65 -1.44
CA SER A 27 4.08 -6.39 -1.27
C SER A 27 4.44 -6.59 0.20
N ALA A 28 5.05 -7.73 0.52
CA ALA A 28 5.49 -8.02 1.88
C ALA A 28 6.61 -7.08 2.35
N THR A 29 7.30 -6.42 1.40
CA THR A 29 8.27 -5.34 1.61
C THR A 29 7.71 -4.20 2.47
N LYS A 30 6.39 -3.93 2.37
CA LYS A 30 5.71 -2.78 2.98
C LYS A 30 5.29 -3.11 4.42
N PHE A 31 4.03 -2.96 4.78
CA PHE A 31 3.55 -3.18 6.16
C PHE A 31 3.87 -4.55 6.74
N ILE A 32 3.90 -5.62 5.93
CA ILE A 32 4.19 -6.96 6.46
C ILE A 32 5.59 -6.99 7.06
N GLY A 33 6.63 -6.62 6.30
CA GLY A 33 7.99 -6.48 6.82
C GLY A 33 8.16 -5.29 7.75
N GLY A 34 7.57 -4.17 7.41
CA GLY A 34 7.46 -2.95 8.22
C GLY A 34 8.71 -2.07 8.29
N HIS A 35 9.84 -2.48 7.72
CA HIS A 35 11.12 -1.79 7.89
C HIS A 35 11.84 -1.48 6.56
N GLY A 36 11.26 -1.83 5.42
CA GLY A 36 11.89 -1.64 4.11
C GLY A 36 13.21 -2.37 3.90
N SER A 37 13.57 -3.30 4.80
CA SER A 37 14.87 -3.98 4.82
C SER A 37 14.94 -5.21 3.92
N SER A 38 13.79 -5.76 3.49
CA SER A 38 13.72 -6.98 2.68
C SER A 38 12.62 -6.87 1.63
N LEU A 39 12.94 -7.24 0.40
CA LEU A 39 11.96 -7.33 -0.69
C LEU A 39 11.26 -8.69 -0.65
N GLY A 40 9.95 -8.68 -0.82
CA GLY A 40 9.15 -9.89 -0.93
C GLY A 40 7.71 -9.62 -1.28
N GLY A 41 7.00 -10.67 -1.68
CA GLY A 41 5.60 -10.63 -2.03
C GLY A 41 4.86 -11.87 -1.55
N VAL A 42 3.54 -11.74 -1.40
CA VAL A 42 2.64 -12.84 -1.06
C VAL A 42 1.47 -12.83 -2.03
N ILE A 43 1.12 -14.00 -2.54
CA ILE A 43 -0.08 -14.23 -3.33
C ILE A 43 -0.98 -15.16 -2.53
N VAL A 44 -2.23 -14.76 -2.33
CA VAL A 44 -3.26 -15.54 -1.65
C VAL A 44 -4.37 -15.81 -2.64
N ASP A 45 -4.56 -17.10 -2.99
CA ASP A 45 -5.63 -17.55 -3.87
C ASP A 45 -6.80 -18.05 -3.02
N SER A 46 -8.00 -17.59 -3.30
CA SER A 46 -9.22 -18.09 -2.64
C SER A 46 -9.54 -19.54 -3.00
N GLY A 47 -9.03 -20.02 -4.13
CA GLY A 47 -9.38 -21.33 -4.70
C GLY A 47 -10.81 -21.44 -5.23
N LYS A 48 -11.54 -20.32 -5.34
CA LYS A 48 -12.97 -20.33 -5.68
C LYS A 48 -13.26 -20.00 -7.14
N PHE A 49 -12.30 -19.39 -7.86
CA PHE A 49 -12.52 -19.02 -9.25
C PHE A 49 -12.61 -20.26 -10.15
N ASP A 50 -13.67 -20.35 -10.94
CA ASP A 50 -13.85 -21.45 -11.91
C ASP A 50 -13.06 -21.17 -13.18
N TRP A 51 -11.83 -21.68 -13.22
CA TRP A 51 -10.91 -21.55 -14.34
C TRP A 51 -11.46 -22.22 -15.61
N VAL A 52 -12.16 -23.35 -15.47
CA VAL A 52 -12.70 -24.12 -16.59
C VAL A 52 -13.89 -23.39 -17.21
N ALA A 53 -14.87 -22.99 -16.40
CA ALA A 53 -16.07 -22.29 -16.89
C ALA A 53 -15.74 -20.94 -17.53
N SER A 54 -14.65 -20.28 -17.10
CA SER A 54 -14.24 -18.99 -17.66
C SER A 54 -13.80 -19.08 -19.13
N GLY A 55 -13.24 -20.22 -19.57
CA GLY A 55 -12.74 -20.45 -20.93
C GLY A 55 -11.56 -19.57 -21.37
N LYS A 56 -10.96 -18.78 -20.47
CA LYS A 56 -9.97 -17.75 -20.80
C LYS A 56 -8.53 -18.10 -20.41
N PHE A 57 -8.31 -19.24 -19.74
CA PHE A 57 -7.01 -19.55 -19.13
C PHE A 57 -6.52 -20.95 -19.54
N PRO A 58 -6.18 -21.15 -20.85
CA PRO A 58 -5.75 -22.45 -21.37
C PRO A 58 -4.52 -23.00 -20.63
N GLN A 59 -3.64 -22.12 -20.16
CA GLN A 59 -2.45 -22.50 -19.39
C GLN A 59 -2.76 -23.21 -18.05
N LEU A 60 -4.00 -23.16 -17.57
CA LEU A 60 -4.46 -23.89 -16.38
C LEU A 60 -5.37 -25.07 -16.74
N THR A 61 -6.12 -24.94 -17.85
CA THR A 61 -7.24 -25.81 -18.21
C THR A 61 -6.93 -26.79 -19.34
N GLU A 62 -5.80 -26.64 -20.04
CA GLU A 62 -5.33 -27.54 -21.08
C GLU A 62 -4.05 -28.26 -20.64
N PRO A 63 -3.68 -29.39 -21.31
CA PRO A 63 -2.43 -30.08 -21.05
C PRO A 63 -1.22 -29.17 -21.31
N ASP A 64 -0.38 -28.97 -20.29
CA ASP A 64 0.81 -28.13 -20.40
C ASP A 64 1.98 -28.95 -20.99
N PRO A 65 2.46 -28.64 -22.22
CA PRO A 65 3.54 -29.38 -22.85
C PRO A 65 4.88 -29.22 -22.13
N CYS A 66 5.07 -28.12 -21.40
CA CYS A 66 6.29 -27.88 -20.63
C CYS A 66 6.30 -28.62 -19.29
N TYR A 67 5.16 -29.20 -18.90
CA TYR A 67 5.02 -29.93 -17.66
C TYR A 67 4.36 -31.32 -17.87
N HIS A 68 4.91 -32.08 -18.82
CA HIS A 68 4.51 -33.47 -19.13
C HIS A 68 3.04 -33.67 -19.47
N GLY A 69 2.36 -32.66 -20.03
CA GLY A 69 0.95 -32.73 -20.37
C GLY A 69 -0.01 -32.63 -19.18
N VAL A 70 0.47 -32.14 -18.04
CA VAL A 70 -0.38 -31.95 -16.85
C VAL A 70 -1.40 -30.86 -17.11
N ARG A 71 -2.65 -31.14 -16.76
CA ARG A 71 -3.74 -30.17 -16.64
C ARG A 71 -3.81 -29.70 -15.17
N PHE A 72 -3.44 -28.44 -14.89
CA PHE A 72 -3.26 -27.96 -13.52
C PHE A 72 -4.57 -27.98 -12.72
N VAL A 73 -5.72 -27.69 -13.35
CA VAL A 73 -7.02 -27.75 -12.68
C VAL A 73 -7.37 -29.15 -12.20
N ASP A 74 -6.97 -30.22 -12.94
CA ASP A 74 -7.20 -31.59 -12.56
C ASP A 74 -6.21 -32.07 -11.51
N ALA A 75 -4.96 -31.66 -11.64
CA ALA A 75 -3.86 -32.09 -10.75
C ALA A 75 -3.87 -31.43 -9.38
N ALA A 76 -4.32 -30.16 -9.30
CA ALA A 76 -4.22 -29.34 -8.10
C ALA A 76 -5.57 -28.76 -7.62
N GLY A 77 -6.65 -28.93 -8.38
CA GLY A 77 -7.98 -28.45 -8.01
C GLY A 77 -7.99 -26.97 -7.62
N PRO A 78 -8.48 -26.60 -6.42
CA PRO A 78 -8.53 -25.21 -5.96
C PRO A 78 -7.17 -24.52 -5.89
N ALA A 79 -6.07 -25.25 -5.81
CA ALA A 79 -4.71 -24.71 -5.75
C ALA A 79 -4.04 -24.56 -7.13
N ALA A 80 -4.77 -24.81 -8.23
CA ALA A 80 -4.22 -24.85 -9.60
C ALA A 80 -3.39 -23.61 -9.95
N TYR A 81 -3.87 -22.41 -9.61
CA TYR A 81 -3.18 -21.16 -9.88
C TYR A 81 -1.85 -21.06 -9.12
N ALA A 82 -1.87 -21.26 -7.80
CA ALA A 82 -0.67 -21.19 -6.97
C ALA A 82 0.35 -22.29 -7.33
N ILE A 83 -0.12 -23.51 -7.60
CA ILE A 83 0.75 -24.62 -7.99
C ILE A 83 1.40 -24.35 -9.34
N ARG A 84 0.66 -23.83 -10.33
CA ARG A 84 1.24 -23.48 -11.62
C ARG A 84 2.31 -22.39 -11.51
N ILE A 85 2.08 -21.37 -10.71
CA ILE A 85 3.10 -20.34 -10.44
C ILE A 85 4.39 -20.99 -9.91
N ARG A 86 4.29 -21.92 -8.97
CA ARG A 86 5.45 -22.60 -8.41
C ARG A 86 6.11 -23.56 -9.39
N ALA A 87 5.30 -24.35 -10.10
CA ALA A 87 5.79 -25.42 -10.98
C ALA A 87 6.42 -24.88 -12.29
N ILE A 88 5.94 -23.74 -12.77
CA ILE A 88 6.40 -23.13 -14.03
C ILE A 88 7.18 -21.85 -13.75
N LEU A 89 6.51 -20.78 -13.33
CA LEU A 89 7.16 -19.46 -13.24
C LEU A 89 8.32 -19.44 -12.26
N LEU A 90 8.13 -19.90 -11.04
CA LEU A 90 9.18 -19.91 -10.02
C LEU A 90 10.33 -20.83 -10.41
N ARG A 91 10.02 -22.03 -10.90
CA ARG A 91 11.00 -23.02 -11.33
C ARG A 91 11.83 -22.51 -12.51
N ASP A 92 11.19 -21.94 -13.53
CA ASP A 92 11.86 -21.59 -14.79
C ASP A 92 12.63 -20.26 -14.66
N THR A 93 12.13 -19.29 -13.88
CA THR A 93 12.81 -18.01 -13.64
C THR A 93 13.84 -18.07 -12.51
N GLY A 94 13.67 -19.02 -11.58
CA GLY A 94 14.51 -19.11 -10.38
C GLY A 94 14.32 -17.96 -9.38
N ALA A 95 13.26 -17.14 -9.54
CA ALA A 95 13.00 -15.95 -8.72
C ALA A 95 12.44 -16.32 -7.33
N THR A 96 13.17 -17.14 -6.58
CA THR A 96 12.80 -17.55 -5.22
C THR A 96 13.29 -16.55 -4.18
N ILE A 97 12.49 -16.34 -3.12
CA ILE A 97 12.91 -15.52 -1.98
C ILE A 97 14.04 -16.20 -1.20
N SER A 98 15.02 -15.43 -0.72
CA SER A 98 16.05 -15.98 0.16
C SER A 98 15.43 -16.42 1.51
N PRO A 99 15.92 -17.50 2.13
CA PRO A 99 15.43 -17.93 3.43
C PRO A 99 15.56 -16.85 4.51
N PHE A 100 16.61 -16.03 4.46
CA PHE A 100 16.83 -14.93 5.40
C PHE A 100 15.78 -13.82 5.23
N ASN A 101 15.47 -13.43 3.99
CA ASN A 101 14.40 -12.45 3.74
C ASN A 101 13.04 -12.99 4.17
N ALA A 102 12.76 -14.27 3.90
CA ALA A 102 11.54 -14.91 4.36
C ALA A 102 11.41 -14.88 5.90
N PHE A 103 12.50 -15.17 6.61
CA PHE A 103 12.56 -15.10 8.07
C PHE A 103 12.26 -13.69 8.60
N ILE A 104 12.89 -12.65 8.02
CA ILE A 104 12.64 -11.25 8.42
C ILE A 104 11.17 -10.87 8.17
N LEU A 105 10.60 -11.24 7.03
CA LEU A 105 9.21 -10.94 6.69
C LEU A 105 8.23 -11.68 7.63
N LEU A 106 8.53 -12.92 8.01
CA LEU A 106 7.74 -13.68 8.99
C LEU A 106 7.78 -13.02 10.38
N GLN A 107 8.95 -12.55 10.83
CA GLN A 107 9.04 -11.78 12.08
C GLN A 107 8.21 -10.50 12.03
N GLY A 108 8.25 -9.78 10.89
CA GLY A 108 7.42 -8.61 10.67
C GLY A 108 5.92 -8.93 10.74
N LEU A 109 5.51 -10.08 10.20
CA LEU A 109 4.13 -10.52 10.23
C LEU A 109 3.60 -10.74 11.65
N GLU A 110 4.43 -11.25 12.57
CA GLU A 110 4.05 -11.50 13.97
C GLU A 110 3.58 -10.24 14.70
N THR A 111 4.13 -9.07 14.35
CA THR A 111 3.77 -7.78 14.96
C THR A 111 2.91 -6.89 14.06
N LEU A 112 2.43 -7.41 12.92
CA LEU A 112 1.71 -6.63 11.92
C LEU A 112 0.51 -5.88 12.51
N SER A 113 -0.35 -6.58 13.25
CA SER A 113 -1.57 -5.99 13.81
C SER A 113 -1.26 -4.83 14.77
N LEU A 114 -0.30 -5.02 15.67
CA LEU A 114 0.13 -3.98 16.62
C LEU A 114 0.67 -2.74 15.92
N ARG A 115 1.48 -2.95 14.87
CA ARG A 115 2.05 -1.84 14.11
C ARG A 115 0.99 -1.11 13.29
N VAL A 116 0.14 -1.85 12.57
CA VAL A 116 -0.91 -1.24 11.73
C VAL A 116 -1.91 -0.48 12.56
N GLU A 117 -2.29 -0.98 13.74
CA GLU A 117 -3.14 -0.27 14.70
C GLU A 117 -2.51 1.08 15.10
N ARG A 118 -1.23 1.09 15.47
CA ARG A 118 -0.50 2.31 15.81
C ARG A 118 -0.37 3.26 14.60
N HIS A 119 -0.07 2.74 13.42
CA HIS A 119 -0.04 3.52 12.18
C HIS A 119 -1.37 4.25 11.93
N VAL A 120 -2.49 3.54 12.04
CA VAL A 120 -3.83 4.10 11.84
C VAL A 120 -4.15 5.15 12.89
N GLU A 121 -3.89 4.85 14.16
CA GLU A 121 -4.12 5.79 15.26
C GLU A 121 -3.36 7.11 15.03
N ASN A 122 -2.08 7.02 14.71
CA ASN A 122 -1.25 8.18 14.42
C ASN A 122 -1.76 8.94 13.19
N ALA A 123 -2.06 8.22 12.11
CA ALA A 123 -2.54 8.82 10.87
C ALA A 123 -3.83 9.63 11.07
N LEU A 124 -4.81 9.09 11.82
CA LEU A 124 -6.06 9.79 12.09
C LEU A 124 -5.84 11.09 12.88
N LYS A 125 -4.92 11.08 13.85
CA LYS A 125 -4.55 12.29 14.61
C LYS A 125 -3.86 13.33 13.73
N VAL A 126 -2.94 12.88 12.85
CA VAL A 126 -2.26 13.76 11.88
C VAL A 126 -3.26 14.31 10.85
N VAL A 127 -4.17 13.49 10.32
CA VAL A 127 -5.24 13.93 9.41
C VAL A 127 -6.08 15.04 10.07
N ASN A 128 -6.50 14.84 11.31
CA ASN A 128 -7.27 15.84 12.03
C ASN A 128 -6.49 17.14 12.25
N PHE A 129 -5.22 17.04 12.65
CA PHE A 129 -4.33 18.20 12.82
C PHE A 129 -4.20 18.98 11.51
N LEU A 130 -3.82 18.33 10.43
CA LEU A 130 -3.61 18.96 9.12
C LEU A 130 -4.91 19.55 8.55
N ASN A 131 -6.04 18.86 8.70
CA ASN A 131 -7.33 19.34 8.19
C ASN A 131 -7.80 20.66 8.86
N ASN A 132 -7.34 20.93 10.06
CA ASN A 132 -7.66 22.16 10.80
C ASN A 132 -6.55 23.21 10.73
N HIS A 133 -5.42 22.91 10.06
CA HIS A 133 -4.27 23.81 10.06
C HIS A 133 -4.40 24.93 9.00
N PRO A 134 -4.17 26.22 9.33
CA PRO A 134 -4.41 27.36 8.43
C PRO A 134 -3.55 27.37 7.16
N LYS A 135 -2.39 26.71 7.16
CA LYS A 135 -1.48 26.58 6.01
C LYS A 135 -1.82 25.43 5.07
N VAL A 136 -2.73 24.55 5.47
CA VAL A 136 -3.20 23.41 4.66
C VAL A 136 -4.41 23.83 3.85
N LYS A 137 -4.45 23.45 2.58
CA LYS A 137 -5.54 23.72 1.65
C LYS A 137 -6.56 22.59 1.62
N LYS A 138 -6.09 21.34 1.58
CA LYS A 138 -6.90 20.14 1.49
C LYS A 138 -6.15 18.95 2.11
N VAL A 139 -6.86 18.06 2.76
CA VAL A 139 -6.37 16.72 3.14
C VAL A 139 -7.17 15.68 2.38
N ASN A 140 -6.51 14.72 1.75
CA ASN A 140 -7.15 13.63 1.02
C ASN A 140 -7.06 12.34 1.84
N HIS A 141 -8.05 12.13 2.71
CA HIS A 141 -8.16 10.91 3.52
C HIS A 141 -9.64 10.54 3.72
N PRO A 142 -10.04 9.27 3.52
CA PRO A 142 -11.44 8.86 3.53
C PRO A 142 -12.12 8.89 4.91
N SER A 143 -11.38 9.09 5.99
CA SER A 143 -11.97 9.31 7.33
C SER A 143 -12.69 10.66 7.44
N LEU A 144 -12.38 11.63 6.58
CA LEU A 144 -13.03 12.93 6.59
C LEU A 144 -14.45 12.81 6.01
N SER A 145 -15.43 13.38 6.69
CA SER A 145 -16.84 13.26 6.35
C SER A 145 -17.23 13.87 4.99
N ASN A 146 -16.41 14.79 4.49
CA ASN A 146 -16.56 15.42 3.17
C ASN A 146 -15.83 14.69 2.05
N HIS A 147 -15.10 13.59 2.35
CA HIS A 147 -14.45 12.78 1.33
C HIS A 147 -15.48 11.96 0.54
N PRO A 148 -15.39 11.86 -0.80
CA PRO A 148 -16.36 11.14 -1.62
C PRO A 148 -16.52 9.67 -1.22
N ASP A 149 -15.45 9.03 -0.78
CA ASP A 149 -15.45 7.61 -0.39
C ASP A 149 -15.69 7.38 1.11
N HIS A 150 -16.12 8.40 1.85
CA HIS A 150 -16.33 8.26 3.31
C HIS A 150 -17.29 7.13 3.68
N ALA A 151 -18.38 6.96 2.93
CA ALA A 151 -19.34 5.87 3.16
C ALA A 151 -18.73 4.48 2.90
N LEU A 152 -17.86 4.37 1.87
CA LEU A 152 -17.12 3.13 1.58
C LEU A 152 -16.08 2.85 2.66
N TYR A 153 -15.38 3.88 3.12
CA TYR A 153 -14.46 3.77 4.25
C TYR A 153 -15.17 3.19 5.49
N GLN A 154 -16.31 3.75 5.88
CA GLN A 154 -17.07 3.24 7.03
C GLN A 154 -17.53 1.79 6.85
N ARG A 155 -17.85 1.39 5.61
CA ARG A 155 -18.34 0.05 5.29
C ARG A 155 -17.23 -1.00 5.30
N TYR A 156 -16.08 -0.70 4.71
CA TYR A 156 -15.04 -1.69 4.43
C TYR A 156 -13.85 -1.63 5.38
N PHE A 157 -13.67 -0.52 6.09
CA PHE A 157 -12.49 -0.27 6.94
C PHE A 157 -12.87 0.10 8.37
N PRO A 158 -13.57 -0.78 9.12
CA PRO A 158 -14.00 -0.48 10.48
C PRO A 158 -12.81 -0.23 11.44
N ASN A 159 -11.61 -0.74 11.10
CA ASN A 159 -10.38 -0.57 11.87
C ASN A 159 -9.47 0.54 11.30
N GLY A 160 -9.98 1.38 10.38
CA GLY A 160 -9.24 2.44 9.71
C GLY A 160 -8.66 2.04 8.35
N ALA A 161 -8.30 3.01 7.52
CA ALA A 161 -7.90 2.83 6.12
C ALA A 161 -6.38 2.97 5.88
N GLY A 162 -5.56 2.67 6.87
CA GLY A 162 -4.10 2.76 6.74
C GLY A 162 -3.53 4.11 7.14
N SER A 163 -2.28 4.36 6.75
CA SER A 163 -1.50 5.52 7.23
C SER A 163 -0.81 6.29 6.11
N ILE A 164 -1.22 6.06 4.87
CA ILE A 164 -0.64 6.72 3.69
C ILE A 164 -1.73 7.59 3.08
N PHE A 165 -1.44 8.89 2.95
CA PHE A 165 -2.38 9.83 2.37
C PHE A 165 -1.65 11.06 1.83
N THR A 166 -2.38 11.92 1.12
CA THR A 166 -1.86 13.18 0.60
C THR A 166 -2.56 14.38 1.25
N PHE A 167 -1.86 15.48 1.31
CA PHE A 167 -2.45 16.78 1.60
C PHE A 167 -1.82 17.85 0.71
N GLU A 168 -2.47 18.98 0.57
CA GLU A 168 -2.00 20.11 -0.22
C GLU A 168 -1.72 21.30 0.70
N VAL A 169 -0.48 21.82 0.65
CA VAL A 169 -0.13 23.07 1.32
C VAL A 169 -0.64 24.27 0.52
N LYS A 170 -0.92 25.37 1.19
CA LYS A 170 -1.17 26.65 0.51
C LYS A 170 0.13 27.21 -0.04
N GLY A 171 0.06 27.82 -1.24
CA GLY A 171 1.21 28.40 -1.94
C GLY A 171 1.52 27.64 -3.21
N GLY A 172 2.15 26.50 -3.14
CA GLY A 172 2.52 25.70 -4.30
C GLY A 172 3.74 24.83 -4.07
N GLN A 173 4.53 24.60 -5.11
CA GLN A 173 5.67 23.70 -5.08
C GLN A 173 6.81 24.22 -4.16
N GLU A 174 7.06 25.51 -4.16
CA GLU A 174 8.13 26.10 -3.33
C GLU A 174 7.82 25.93 -1.84
N GLU A 175 6.57 26.17 -1.45
CA GLU A 175 6.10 25.98 -0.08
C GLU A 175 6.12 24.50 0.31
N ALA A 176 5.72 23.60 -0.59
CA ALA A 176 5.79 22.16 -0.36
C ALA A 176 7.24 21.69 -0.13
N HIS A 177 8.18 22.15 -0.95
CA HIS A 177 9.60 21.83 -0.78
C HIS A 177 10.15 22.41 0.53
N ARG A 178 9.86 23.68 0.83
CA ARG A 178 10.29 24.34 2.09
C ARG A 178 9.73 23.62 3.31
N PHE A 179 8.47 23.18 3.26
CA PHE A 179 7.87 22.37 4.29
C PHE A 179 8.65 21.07 4.48
N ILE A 180 8.86 20.30 3.39
CA ILE A 180 9.57 19.02 3.44
C ILE A 180 11.00 19.16 3.97
N ASP A 181 11.72 20.15 3.49
CA ASP A 181 13.12 20.41 3.90
C ASP A 181 13.23 20.88 5.37
N SER A 182 12.11 21.28 5.97
CA SER A 182 12.04 21.74 7.35
C SER A 182 11.68 20.64 8.34
N LEU A 183 11.29 19.46 7.88
CA LEU A 183 10.97 18.32 8.74
C LEU A 183 12.25 17.72 9.34
N GLU A 184 12.18 17.32 10.61
CA GLU A 184 13.30 16.78 11.38
C GLU A 184 13.12 15.27 11.66
N ILE A 185 11.87 14.79 11.77
CA ILE A 185 11.53 13.38 12.05
C ILE A 185 11.20 12.65 10.76
N PHE A 186 10.41 13.26 9.88
CA PHE A 186 10.01 12.64 8.62
C PHE A 186 11.18 12.50 7.66
N SER A 187 11.46 11.31 7.20
CA SER A 187 12.51 11.08 6.21
C SER A 187 12.00 11.31 4.79
N LEU A 188 12.70 12.10 3.99
CA LEU A 188 12.45 12.27 2.56
C LEU A 188 12.90 10.99 1.82
N LEU A 189 11.96 10.11 1.53
CA LEU A 189 12.24 8.81 0.94
C LEU A 189 11.03 8.31 0.13
N ALA A 190 11.26 7.92 -1.12
CA ALA A 190 10.25 7.35 -2.01
C ALA A 190 9.89 5.90 -1.62
N ASN A 191 9.50 5.68 -0.37
CA ASN A 191 8.93 4.44 0.14
C ASN A 191 7.64 4.75 0.90
N VAL A 192 6.96 3.72 1.40
CA VAL A 192 5.72 3.82 2.19
C VAL A 192 5.61 2.64 3.15
N ALA A 193 4.78 2.77 4.17
CA ALA A 193 4.45 1.68 5.08
C ALA A 193 5.65 1.17 5.90
N ASP A 194 6.58 2.05 6.18
CA ASP A 194 7.67 1.83 7.12
C ASP A 194 7.22 2.21 8.53
N VAL A 195 7.82 1.61 9.56
CA VAL A 195 7.61 2.02 10.95
C VAL A 195 8.07 3.45 11.22
N LYS A 196 8.91 4.01 10.35
CA LYS A 196 9.32 5.41 10.34
C LYS A 196 8.40 6.24 9.47
N SER A 197 8.12 7.45 9.89
CA SER A 197 7.38 8.42 9.11
C SER A 197 8.17 8.92 7.90
N LEU A 198 7.53 8.88 6.73
CA LEU A 198 8.15 9.24 5.45
C LEU A 198 7.34 10.33 4.76
N VAL A 199 8.03 11.14 3.97
CA VAL A 199 7.46 12.22 3.18
C VAL A 199 8.03 12.25 1.78
N ILE A 200 7.21 12.61 0.79
CA ILE A 200 7.68 13.00 -0.56
C ILE A 200 6.81 14.12 -1.13
N HIS A 201 7.38 14.80 -2.14
CA HIS A 201 6.64 15.64 -3.08
C HIS A 201 6.40 14.81 -4.36
N PRO A 202 5.20 14.26 -4.61
CA PRO A 202 4.97 13.31 -5.69
C PRO A 202 5.32 13.86 -7.07
N ALA A 203 4.92 15.09 -7.36
CA ALA A 203 5.11 15.72 -8.68
C ALA A 203 6.58 15.83 -9.11
N SER A 204 7.52 16.06 -8.15
CA SER A 204 8.95 16.16 -8.47
C SER A 204 9.74 14.88 -8.22
N THR A 205 9.11 13.81 -7.75
CA THR A 205 9.77 12.54 -7.43
C THR A 205 9.14 11.36 -8.16
N THR A 206 8.18 10.67 -7.58
CA THR A 206 7.58 9.43 -8.10
C THR A 206 6.75 9.62 -9.36
N HIS A 207 6.30 10.84 -9.66
CA HIS A 207 5.47 11.19 -10.82
C HIS A 207 6.13 12.25 -11.71
N SER A 208 7.45 12.44 -11.60
CA SER A 208 8.20 13.48 -12.33
C SER A 208 8.20 13.33 -13.86
N GLN A 209 7.82 12.16 -14.38
CA GLN A 209 7.66 11.91 -15.82
C GLN A 209 6.31 12.38 -16.38
N LEU A 210 5.33 12.71 -15.52
CA LEU A 210 4.01 13.15 -15.94
C LEU A 210 3.98 14.65 -16.20
N ASN A 211 3.19 15.06 -17.20
CA ASN A 211 2.91 16.47 -17.45
C ASN A 211 1.85 17.03 -16.48
N ALA A 212 1.62 18.34 -16.51
CA ALA A 212 0.71 19.01 -15.57
C ALA A 212 -0.75 18.53 -15.68
N GLN A 213 -1.20 18.16 -16.86
CA GLN A 213 -2.55 17.63 -17.05
C GLN A 213 -2.68 16.22 -16.48
N GLU A 214 -1.72 15.33 -16.76
CA GLU A 214 -1.69 13.96 -16.23
C GLU A 214 -1.57 13.94 -14.70
N LEU A 215 -0.81 14.88 -14.12
CA LEU A 215 -0.74 15.06 -12.67
C LEU A 215 -2.11 15.48 -12.09
N ALA A 216 -2.77 16.46 -12.73
CA ALA A 216 -4.08 16.94 -12.28
C ALA A 216 -5.16 15.86 -12.36
N GLU A 217 -5.14 14.99 -13.39
CA GLU A 217 -6.04 13.84 -13.52
C GLU A 217 -5.86 12.82 -12.38
N GLN A 218 -4.68 12.80 -11.73
CA GLN A 218 -4.38 11.99 -10.55
C GLN A 218 -4.52 12.77 -9.23
N GLU A 219 -5.12 13.96 -9.25
CA GLU A 219 -5.25 14.86 -8.10
C GLU A 219 -3.88 15.25 -7.47
N ILE A 220 -2.83 15.30 -8.27
CA ILE A 220 -1.49 15.74 -7.84
C ILE A 220 -1.28 17.18 -8.30
N TYR A 221 -1.26 18.10 -7.36
CA TYR A 221 -1.08 19.54 -7.60
C TYR A 221 0.30 20.00 -7.13
N PRO A 222 0.76 21.20 -7.50
CA PRO A 222 2.09 21.70 -7.12
C PRO A 222 2.36 21.72 -5.60
N GLY A 223 1.33 21.91 -4.78
CA GLY A 223 1.43 21.88 -3.31
C GLY A 223 1.18 20.51 -2.68
N THR A 224 1.03 19.45 -3.47
CA THR A 224 0.69 18.11 -2.95
C THR A 224 1.89 17.46 -2.29
N VAL A 225 1.72 17.07 -1.04
CA VAL A 225 2.68 16.29 -0.23
C VAL A 225 2.05 14.94 0.13
N ARG A 226 2.81 13.85 -0.01
CA ARG A 226 2.41 12.52 0.46
C ARG A 226 3.12 12.19 1.76
N LEU A 227 2.36 11.78 2.76
CA LEU A 227 2.87 11.24 4.01
C LEU A 227 2.62 9.73 4.08
N SER A 228 3.57 9.04 4.70
CA SER A 228 3.42 7.68 5.22
C SER A 228 3.72 7.75 6.70
N ILE A 229 2.68 7.72 7.52
CA ILE A 229 2.79 7.93 8.97
C ILE A 229 3.31 6.66 9.63
N GLY A 230 4.35 6.81 10.42
CA GLY A 230 5.00 5.74 11.16
C GLY A 230 4.40 5.46 12.55
N THR A 231 5.20 4.82 13.38
CA THR A 231 4.80 4.38 14.73
C THR A 231 5.41 5.21 15.86
N GLU A 232 6.08 6.31 15.54
CA GLU A 232 6.70 7.25 16.48
C GLU A 232 5.65 7.83 17.44
N HIS A 233 6.11 8.53 18.48
CA HIS A 233 5.18 9.19 19.40
C HIS A 233 4.42 10.29 18.66
N ILE A 234 3.10 10.31 18.83
CA ILE A 234 2.24 11.20 18.04
C ILE A 234 2.50 12.68 18.30
N ASP A 235 2.82 13.05 19.52
CA ASP A 235 3.08 14.47 19.85
C ASP A 235 4.33 14.97 19.16
N ASP A 236 5.35 14.11 18.99
CA ASP A 236 6.57 14.44 18.26
C ASP A 236 6.28 14.62 16.78
N LEU A 237 5.46 13.75 16.18
CA LEU A 237 5.04 13.88 14.78
C LEU A 237 4.26 15.16 14.53
N ILE A 238 3.32 15.51 15.42
CA ILE A 238 2.53 16.74 15.29
C ILE A 238 3.43 17.97 15.48
N ALA A 239 4.33 17.96 16.45
CA ALA A 239 5.26 19.07 16.68
C ALA A 239 6.18 19.29 15.47
N ASP A 240 6.67 18.21 14.85
CA ASP A 240 7.50 18.29 13.64
C ASP A 240 6.74 18.89 12.44
N LEU A 241 5.50 18.44 12.23
CA LEU A 241 4.63 18.98 11.19
C LEU A 241 4.29 20.45 11.42
N ASP A 242 3.99 20.85 12.67
CA ASP A 242 3.62 22.22 13.02
C ASP A 242 4.78 23.18 12.82
N GLN A 243 5.98 22.83 13.32
CA GLN A 243 7.18 23.67 13.15
C GLN A 243 7.58 23.83 11.67
N ALA A 244 7.37 22.78 10.84
CA ALA A 244 7.65 22.85 9.40
C ALA A 244 6.60 23.70 8.66
N LEU A 245 5.31 23.57 8.99
CA LEU A 245 4.23 24.41 8.46
C LEU A 245 4.38 25.89 8.86
N ALA A 246 4.97 26.19 10.01
CA ALA A 246 5.23 27.55 10.43
C ALA A 246 6.26 28.28 9.55
N LYS A 247 7.08 27.54 8.78
CA LYS A 247 8.12 28.09 7.89
C LYS A 247 7.65 28.43 6.48
N ILE A 248 6.38 28.14 6.16
CA ILE A 248 5.79 28.38 4.83
C ILE A 248 4.65 29.40 4.86
#